data_65b282433de11af26513f8e674a008df
#
_entry.id   65b282433de11af26513f8e674a008df
#
_cell.length_a   1.000
_cell.length_b   1.000
_cell.length_c   1.000
_cell.angle_alpha   90.00
_cell.angle_beta   90.00
_cell.angle_gamma   90.00
#
_symmetry.space_group_name_H-M   'P 1'
#
loop_
_entity.id
_entity.type
_entity.pdbx_description
1 polymer ?
#
loop_
_entity_poly.entity_id
_entity_poly.type
_entity_poly.pdbx_seq_one_letter_code
_entity_poly.pdbx_strand_id
1 'polypeptide(L)'
;LAPVGCVLYAPDGKAFPIKRSKLRGVVSEGMLCAEDEIGVGTSHAGIIELPLDTKVGGPANQIYDVGEDYVMEVDITPNRADACSHYGVARDLYAYLVRHDIPTSLHRPEMISLETSENKGPEVTVEKPEACPRYCTIALSGCKIGESPEWLKQRLTAIGLRPLNSVVDVTNYVLWAYGQPLHCFDGARLRGNCLRVTTMPEGTPFVILDGTEKKLDSKDLLICDAEGPVCMAGVMGGLNSGVTEETTEVVLESAYFDPTWVRKTARRHGISSDSSFRFERGIDPVGQIYALNRAAALIMEMTGGHLVSPVREVSAGTLPASFPVDLSYDYADELIGKKLDRGLMRRIVEALEMKVVEANEEGMKLSVPSYRVDVQRPCDVVEDILRIYGYNHVEIPSAVTSCLTLATKEDRKHRMENLLSEQLVGEGYREIMNNSLTREAYYTPLKTYAAERLIRLLNPLSSDLGVMRQSLLFGGLETIARNMNRQSPNLRLFECGNCYCVSSNPELPADETRQIGLWLTGKKVTGAWAHADEPTSFYVLKATVMNGCTIGSDAMLA
;
A
#
# COMPACT_ATOMS: atom_id res chain seq x y z
N LEU A 1 -31.48 1.72 -29.14
CA LEU A 1 -32.30 2.65 -28.38
C LEU A 1 -32.34 2.23 -26.92
N ALA A 2 -31.94 3.10 -26.00
CA ALA A 2 -32.19 2.96 -24.57
C ALA A 2 -33.61 3.45 -24.26
N PRO A 3 -34.57 2.58 -23.86
CA PRO A 3 -35.95 2.97 -23.57
C PRO A 3 -36.04 3.70 -22.23
N VAL A 4 -37.18 4.39 -22.02
CA VAL A 4 -37.50 5.01 -20.72
C VAL A 4 -37.48 3.94 -19.61
N GLY A 5 -36.84 4.24 -18.50
CA GLY A 5 -36.61 3.34 -17.36
C GLY A 5 -35.25 2.67 -17.35
N CYS A 6 -34.47 2.71 -18.44
CA CYS A 6 -33.06 2.31 -18.41
C CYS A 6 -32.21 3.33 -17.65
N VAL A 7 -31.15 2.85 -17.04
CA VAL A 7 -30.10 3.68 -16.44
C VAL A 7 -28.83 3.45 -17.23
N LEU A 8 -28.30 4.49 -17.83
CA LEU A 8 -26.96 4.52 -18.42
C LEU A 8 -25.98 5.08 -17.41
N TYR A 9 -24.70 4.85 -17.62
CA TYR A 9 -23.64 5.37 -16.77
C TYR A 9 -22.69 6.20 -17.62
N ALA A 10 -22.47 7.43 -17.19
CA ALA A 10 -21.46 8.29 -17.80
C ALA A 10 -20.03 7.74 -17.54
N PRO A 11 -19.00 8.12 -18.31
CA PRO A 11 -17.63 7.69 -18.12
C PRO A 11 -17.07 7.95 -16.71
N ASP A 12 -17.64 8.93 -15.99
CA ASP A 12 -17.32 9.27 -14.59
C ASP A 12 -18.10 8.40 -13.58
N GLY A 13 -18.81 7.37 -14.03
CA GLY A 13 -19.61 6.47 -13.19
C GLY A 13 -20.96 7.02 -12.71
N LYS A 14 -21.35 8.25 -13.12
CA LYS A 14 -22.64 8.81 -12.71
C LYS A 14 -23.80 8.17 -13.44
N ALA A 15 -24.80 7.75 -12.68
CA ALA A 15 -26.03 7.20 -13.20
C ALA A 15 -26.85 8.25 -13.99
N PHE A 16 -27.20 7.92 -15.22
CA PHE A 16 -28.03 8.74 -16.12
C PHE A 16 -29.32 8.00 -16.46
N PRO A 17 -30.42 8.20 -15.68
CA PRO A 17 -31.69 7.53 -15.94
C PRO A 17 -32.41 8.14 -17.15
N ILE A 18 -32.81 7.30 -18.10
CA ILE A 18 -33.59 7.70 -19.27
C ILE A 18 -35.04 7.92 -18.84
N LYS A 19 -35.47 9.18 -18.94
CA LYS A 19 -36.81 9.61 -18.56
C LYS A 19 -37.59 10.09 -19.77
N ARG A 20 -38.92 9.90 -19.73
CA ARG A 20 -39.85 10.46 -20.73
C ARG A 20 -39.69 11.98 -20.74
N SER A 21 -39.35 12.56 -21.87
CA SER A 21 -39.10 13.99 -22.02
C SER A 21 -39.82 14.52 -23.28
N LYS A 22 -40.08 15.84 -23.31
CA LYS A 22 -40.66 16.50 -24.48
C LYS A 22 -39.58 17.37 -25.13
N LEU A 23 -39.12 16.95 -26.31
CA LEU A 23 -38.11 17.65 -27.09
C LEU A 23 -38.77 18.35 -28.29
N ARG A 24 -38.65 19.66 -28.37
CA ARG A 24 -39.22 20.49 -29.46
C ARG A 24 -40.69 20.21 -29.77
N GLY A 25 -41.47 19.91 -28.72
CA GLY A 25 -42.90 19.64 -28.87
C GLY A 25 -43.29 18.16 -29.09
N VAL A 26 -42.31 17.28 -29.36
CA VAL A 26 -42.52 15.84 -29.56
C VAL A 26 -42.10 15.07 -28.31
N VAL A 27 -42.88 14.09 -27.90
CA VAL A 27 -42.56 13.22 -26.76
C VAL A 27 -41.48 12.23 -27.18
N SER A 28 -40.38 12.20 -26.41
CA SER A 28 -39.34 11.20 -26.53
C SER A 28 -39.51 10.12 -25.47
N GLU A 29 -39.53 8.85 -25.87
CA GLU A 29 -39.66 7.68 -25.01
C GLU A 29 -38.39 6.82 -24.95
N GLY A 30 -37.23 7.40 -25.33
CA GLY A 30 -35.92 6.75 -25.27
C GLY A 30 -34.85 7.62 -25.88
N MET A 31 -33.62 7.12 -25.85
CA MET A 31 -32.42 7.79 -26.39
C MET A 31 -31.71 6.84 -27.37
N LEU A 32 -31.31 7.38 -28.53
CA LEU A 32 -30.35 6.72 -29.40
C LEU A 32 -28.96 6.99 -28.85
N CYS A 33 -28.14 5.96 -28.73
CA CYS A 33 -26.88 6.02 -28.00
C CYS A 33 -25.67 5.93 -28.90
N ALA A 34 -24.57 6.56 -28.49
CA ALA A 34 -23.23 6.31 -28.98
C ALA A 34 -22.62 5.07 -28.31
N GLU A 35 -21.46 4.61 -28.78
CA GLU A 35 -20.79 3.43 -28.24
C GLU A 35 -20.38 3.58 -26.77
N ASP A 36 -19.82 4.74 -26.42
CA ASP A 36 -19.38 5.07 -25.07
C ASP A 36 -20.55 5.20 -24.08
N GLU A 37 -21.74 5.60 -24.55
CA GLU A 37 -22.92 5.76 -23.70
C GLU A 37 -23.51 4.41 -23.24
N ILE A 38 -23.25 3.33 -23.97
CA ILE A 38 -23.67 1.96 -23.60
C ILE A 38 -22.49 1.04 -23.24
N GLY A 39 -21.27 1.59 -23.21
CA GLY A 39 -20.08 0.87 -22.77
C GLY A 39 -19.55 -0.19 -23.73
N VAL A 40 -19.90 -0.13 -25.03
CA VAL A 40 -19.45 -1.11 -26.04
C VAL A 40 -18.28 -0.61 -26.88
N GLY A 41 -17.84 0.63 -26.66
CA GLY A 41 -16.72 1.25 -27.34
C GLY A 41 -16.35 2.59 -26.73
N THR A 42 -15.44 3.31 -27.37
CA THR A 42 -14.96 4.63 -26.90
C THR A 42 -15.40 5.80 -27.79
N SER A 43 -16.11 5.51 -28.89
CA SER A 43 -16.54 6.54 -29.85
C SER A 43 -17.79 7.26 -29.36
N HIS A 44 -17.70 8.61 -29.36
CA HIS A 44 -18.85 9.52 -29.16
C HIS A 44 -19.19 10.28 -30.46
N ALA A 45 -18.73 9.79 -31.61
CA ALA A 45 -18.83 10.51 -32.89
C ALA A 45 -20.27 10.56 -33.45
N GLY A 46 -21.19 9.76 -32.90
CA GLY A 46 -22.58 9.72 -33.34
C GLY A 46 -23.34 8.52 -32.81
N ILE A 47 -24.55 8.34 -33.32
CA ILE A 47 -25.42 7.21 -33.00
C ILE A 47 -24.83 5.92 -33.58
N ILE A 48 -24.88 4.83 -32.85
CA ILE A 48 -24.43 3.52 -33.31
C ILE A 48 -25.27 3.07 -34.51
N GLU A 49 -24.62 2.75 -35.62
CA GLU A 49 -25.22 2.11 -36.79
C GLU A 49 -24.94 0.61 -36.73
N LEU A 50 -26.03 -0.18 -36.63
CA LEU A 50 -25.93 -1.64 -36.57
C LEU A 50 -25.93 -2.23 -38.00
N PRO A 51 -25.40 -3.47 -38.21
CA PRO A 51 -25.48 -4.18 -39.47
C PRO A 51 -26.94 -4.30 -39.97
N LEU A 52 -27.14 -4.23 -41.29
CA LEU A 52 -28.47 -4.20 -41.91
C LEU A 52 -29.31 -5.45 -41.66
N ASP A 53 -28.67 -6.57 -41.33
CA ASP A 53 -29.31 -7.85 -40.99
C ASP A 53 -29.67 -7.97 -39.51
N THR A 54 -29.39 -6.95 -38.71
CA THR A 54 -29.72 -6.92 -37.29
C THR A 54 -31.21 -6.94 -37.06
N LYS A 55 -31.69 -7.89 -36.25
CA LYS A 55 -33.14 -8.02 -35.93
C LYS A 55 -33.60 -6.81 -35.12
N VAL A 56 -34.52 -6.04 -35.69
CA VAL A 56 -35.13 -4.88 -35.01
C VAL A 56 -35.89 -5.32 -33.76
N GLY A 57 -35.63 -4.63 -32.64
CA GLY A 57 -36.25 -4.93 -31.34
C GLY A 57 -35.55 -6.04 -30.54
N GLY A 58 -34.45 -6.59 -31.05
CA GLY A 58 -33.60 -7.49 -30.30
C GLY A 58 -32.83 -6.77 -29.15
N PRO A 59 -32.54 -7.46 -28.06
CA PRO A 59 -31.74 -6.86 -26.98
C PRO A 59 -30.28 -6.66 -27.41
N ALA A 60 -29.67 -5.51 -27.05
CA ALA A 60 -28.32 -5.11 -27.47
C ALA A 60 -27.23 -6.07 -27.00
N ASN A 61 -27.39 -6.71 -25.85
CA ASN A 61 -26.45 -7.69 -25.31
C ASN A 61 -26.27 -8.95 -26.17
N GLN A 62 -27.24 -9.25 -27.07
CA GLN A 62 -27.08 -10.34 -28.03
C GLN A 62 -26.27 -9.96 -29.27
N ILE A 63 -26.13 -8.66 -29.51
CA ILE A 63 -25.36 -8.13 -30.67
C ILE A 63 -23.90 -7.91 -30.27
N TYR A 64 -23.67 -7.45 -29.06
CA TYR A 64 -22.34 -7.04 -28.58
C TYR A 64 -21.66 -8.09 -27.68
N ASP A 65 -22.28 -9.25 -27.47
CA ASP A 65 -21.75 -10.29 -26.56
C ASP A 65 -21.31 -9.71 -25.19
N VAL A 66 -22.16 -8.82 -24.65
CA VAL A 66 -21.92 -8.21 -23.34
C VAL A 66 -22.22 -9.24 -22.27
N GLY A 67 -21.19 -9.91 -21.78
CA GLY A 67 -21.25 -10.79 -20.64
C GLY A 67 -21.43 -10.01 -19.34
N GLU A 68 -22.10 -10.60 -18.36
CA GLU A 68 -22.03 -10.11 -16.97
C GLU A 68 -20.69 -10.52 -16.36
N ASP A 69 -19.97 -9.58 -15.75
CA ASP A 69 -18.76 -9.85 -15.00
C ASP A 69 -18.82 -9.17 -13.62
N TYR A 70 -18.07 -9.71 -12.67
CA TYR A 70 -18.00 -9.18 -11.32
C TYR A 70 -16.55 -8.73 -11.05
N VAL A 71 -16.38 -7.43 -10.84
CA VAL A 71 -15.11 -6.85 -10.44
C VAL A 71 -15.14 -6.59 -8.93
N MET A 72 -14.19 -7.17 -8.22
CA MET A 72 -14.04 -6.98 -6.79
C MET A 72 -12.73 -6.24 -6.52
N GLU A 73 -12.82 -5.09 -5.86
CA GLU A 73 -11.65 -4.40 -5.33
C GLU A 73 -11.24 -5.05 -4.02
N VAL A 74 -9.99 -5.50 -3.95
CA VAL A 74 -9.42 -6.17 -2.77
C VAL A 74 -8.32 -5.30 -2.19
N ASP A 75 -8.52 -4.83 -0.95
CA ASP A 75 -7.48 -4.11 -0.21
C ASP A 75 -6.49 -5.12 0.39
N ILE A 76 -5.24 -5.01 -0.06
CA ILE A 76 -4.17 -5.93 0.32
C ILE A 76 -3.18 -5.21 1.24
N THR A 77 -2.98 -5.78 2.42
CA THR A 77 -1.99 -5.26 3.38
C THR A 77 -0.56 -5.31 2.82
N PRO A 78 0.32 -4.36 3.15
CA PRO A 78 1.65 -4.25 2.55
C PRO A 78 2.55 -5.49 2.71
N ASN A 79 2.33 -6.34 3.70
CA ASN A 79 3.07 -7.58 3.92
C ASN A 79 2.68 -8.69 2.92
N ARG A 80 1.47 -8.64 2.34
CA ARG A 80 0.93 -9.67 1.46
C ARG A 80 1.24 -9.40 -0.02
N ALA A 81 2.52 -9.21 -0.33
CA ALA A 81 3.00 -9.01 -1.70
C ALA A 81 2.61 -10.18 -2.65
N ASP A 82 2.53 -11.39 -2.12
CA ASP A 82 2.10 -12.60 -2.84
C ASP A 82 0.65 -12.51 -3.35
N ALA A 83 -0.21 -11.77 -2.64
CA ALA A 83 -1.61 -11.57 -3.00
C ALA A 83 -1.84 -10.41 -3.99
N CYS A 84 -0.78 -9.68 -4.41
CA CYS A 84 -0.86 -8.63 -5.43
C CYS A 84 -1.01 -9.20 -6.86
N SER A 85 -1.70 -10.35 -7.00
CA SER A 85 -1.98 -11.04 -8.26
C SER A 85 -3.25 -11.88 -8.17
N HIS A 86 -3.85 -12.20 -9.33
CA HIS A 86 -5.00 -13.09 -9.36
C HIS A 86 -4.69 -14.47 -8.79
N TYR A 87 -3.52 -15.04 -9.13
CA TYR A 87 -3.11 -16.33 -8.59
C TYR A 87 -2.90 -16.30 -7.07
N GLY A 88 -2.34 -15.21 -6.54
CA GLY A 88 -2.16 -15.02 -5.10
C GLY A 88 -3.49 -14.95 -4.34
N VAL A 89 -4.47 -14.19 -4.87
CA VAL A 89 -5.84 -14.15 -4.30
C VAL A 89 -6.53 -15.51 -4.43
N ALA A 90 -6.36 -16.19 -5.58
CA ALA A 90 -6.91 -17.54 -5.79
C ALA A 90 -6.36 -18.55 -4.78
N ARG A 91 -5.10 -18.44 -4.37
CA ARG A 91 -4.47 -19.28 -3.33
C ARG A 91 -5.15 -19.08 -1.96
N ASP A 92 -5.40 -17.85 -1.58
CA ASP A 92 -6.11 -17.54 -0.33
C ASP A 92 -7.55 -18.08 -0.36
N LEU A 93 -8.24 -17.86 -1.48
CA LEU A 93 -9.60 -18.39 -1.67
C LEU A 93 -9.60 -19.93 -1.64
N TYR A 94 -8.63 -20.57 -2.29
CA TYR A 94 -8.47 -22.02 -2.26
C TYR A 94 -8.31 -22.53 -0.83
N ALA A 95 -7.43 -21.92 -0.04
CA ALA A 95 -7.22 -22.31 1.36
C ALA A 95 -8.50 -22.14 2.20
N TYR A 96 -9.25 -21.07 1.97
CA TYR A 96 -10.55 -20.84 2.60
C TYR A 96 -11.57 -21.94 2.23
N LEU A 97 -11.69 -22.29 0.95
CA LEU A 97 -12.61 -23.32 0.48
C LEU A 97 -12.25 -24.72 1.01
N VAL A 98 -10.96 -25.05 1.03
CA VAL A 98 -10.43 -26.29 1.66
C VAL A 98 -10.77 -26.33 3.16
N ARG A 99 -10.64 -25.22 3.89
CA ARG A 99 -11.01 -25.10 5.29
C ARG A 99 -12.48 -25.44 5.53
N HIS A 100 -13.35 -25.09 4.59
CA HIS A 100 -14.81 -25.32 4.67
C HIS A 100 -15.27 -26.62 3.99
N ASP A 101 -14.32 -27.52 3.65
CA ASP A 101 -14.59 -28.81 2.99
C ASP A 101 -15.36 -28.66 1.68
N ILE A 102 -15.21 -27.51 0.97
CA ILE A 102 -15.82 -27.26 -0.33
C ILE A 102 -14.90 -27.86 -1.41
N PRO A 103 -15.42 -28.77 -2.26
CA PRO A 103 -14.64 -29.38 -3.33
C PRO A 103 -14.08 -28.30 -4.28
N THR A 104 -12.75 -28.23 -4.36
CA THR A 104 -12.07 -27.22 -5.16
C THR A 104 -10.65 -27.68 -5.53
N SER A 105 -10.07 -27.05 -6.53
CA SER A 105 -8.68 -27.27 -6.94
C SER A 105 -8.04 -25.95 -7.36
N LEU A 106 -6.75 -25.80 -7.08
CA LEU A 106 -5.94 -24.69 -7.54
C LEU A 106 -4.93 -25.21 -8.56
N HIS A 107 -4.96 -24.63 -9.75
CA HIS A 107 -4.05 -25.03 -10.84
C HIS A 107 -3.20 -23.83 -11.25
N ARG A 108 -1.89 -23.95 -11.08
CA ARG A 108 -0.94 -23.07 -11.74
C ARG A 108 -0.59 -23.66 -13.11
N PRO A 109 -0.70 -22.92 -14.21
CA PRO A 109 -0.27 -23.44 -15.51
C PRO A 109 1.18 -23.94 -15.44
N GLU A 110 1.46 -25.06 -16.09
CA GLU A 110 2.80 -25.63 -16.11
C GLU A 110 3.82 -24.67 -16.71
N MET A 111 5.08 -24.75 -16.25
CA MET A 111 6.16 -23.96 -16.81
C MET A 111 6.45 -24.42 -18.23
N ILE A 112 6.40 -23.46 -19.16
CA ILE A 112 6.76 -23.70 -20.55
C ILE A 112 8.28 -23.66 -20.66
N SER A 113 8.90 -24.74 -21.14
CA SER A 113 10.32 -24.73 -21.51
C SER A 113 10.45 -24.24 -22.94
N LEU A 114 11.17 -23.13 -23.10
CA LEU A 114 11.42 -22.51 -24.40
C LEU A 114 12.91 -22.72 -24.74
N GLU A 115 13.16 -23.36 -25.86
CA GLU A 115 14.52 -23.70 -26.33
C GLU A 115 14.78 -23.12 -27.72
N THR A 116 16.00 -22.65 -27.94
CA THR A 116 16.50 -22.22 -29.23
C THR A 116 17.99 -22.47 -29.34
N SER A 117 18.48 -22.74 -30.55
CA SER A 117 19.90 -22.79 -30.85
C SER A 117 20.51 -21.40 -31.18
N GLU A 118 19.69 -20.41 -31.38
CA GLU A 118 20.12 -19.03 -31.63
C GLU A 118 20.56 -18.34 -30.34
N ASN A 119 21.52 -17.42 -30.45
CA ASN A 119 22.06 -16.67 -29.32
C ASN A 119 22.31 -15.18 -29.70
N LYS A 120 21.28 -14.49 -30.20
CA LYS A 120 21.35 -13.11 -30.72
C LYS A 120 20.88 -12.02 -29.74
N GLY A 121 20.35 -12.40 -28.57
CA GLY A 121 19.88 -11.45 -27.57
C GLY A 121 21.00 -10.57 -27.00
N PRO A 122 20.64 -9.47 -26.26
CA PRO A 122 21.60 -8.54 -25.70
C PRO A 122 22.50 -9.22 -24.65
N GLU A 123 23.73 -8.76 -24.54
CA GLU A 123 24.59 -9.11 -23.42
C GLU A 123 24.09 -8.42 -22.14
N VAL A 124 24.04 -9.16 -21.03
CA VAL A 124 23.50 -8.66 -19.76
C VAL A 124 24.59 -8.61 -18.72
N THR A 125 24.74 -7.46 -18.06
CA THR A 125 25.63 -7.28 -16.91
C THR A 125 24.91 -6.59 -15.76
N VAL A 126 25.17 -7.04 -14.52
CA VAL A 126 24.64 -6.43 -13.30
C VAL A 126 25.80 -5.87 -12.50
N GLU A 127 25.95 -4.54 -12.50
CA GLU A 127 27.01 -3.84 -11.77
C GLU A 127 26.65 -3.55 -10.32
N LYS A 128 25.35 -3.67 -9.98
CA LYS A 128 24.79 -3.43 -8.64
C LYS A 128 24.03 -4.67 -8.15
N PRO A 129 24.73 -5.76 -7.81
CA PRO A 129 24.10 -7.01 -7.41
C PRO A 129 23.30 -6.89 -6.11
N GLU A 130 23.63 -5.96 -5.23
CA GLU A 130 22.88 -5.66 -4.01
C GLU A 130 21.50 -5.03 -4.29
N ALA A 131 21.36 -4.33 -5.43
CA ALA A 131 20.11 -3.70 -5.85
C ALA A 131 19.32 -4.55 -6.85
N CYS A 132 20.00 -5.41 -7.60
CA CYS A 132 19.40 -6.33 -8.55
C CYS A 132 20.02 -7.72 -8.37
N PRO A 133 19.52 -8.51 -7.39
CA PRO A 133 20.05 -9.86 -7.13
C PRO A 133 19.81 -10.85 -8.26
N ARG A 134 18.80 -10.64 -9.13
CA ARG A 134 18.51 -11.50 -10.28
C ARG A 134 17.95 -10.70 -11.44
N TYR A 135 18.49 -10.93 -12.62
CA TYR A 135 18.05 -10.30 -13.86
C TYR A 135 17.99 -11.34 -14.98
N CYS A 136 16.81 -11.52 -15.57
CA CYS A 136 16.55 -12.47 -16.62
C CYS A 136 16.04 -11.78 -17.87
N THR A 137 16.51 -12.21 -19.05
CA THR A 137 16.04 -11.72 -20.35
C THR A 137 15.84 -12.86 -21.34
N ILE A 138 14.96 -12.61 -22.31
CA ILE A 138 14.78 -13.46 -23.49
C ILE A 138 14.49 -12.57 -24.69
N ALA A 139 15.00 -12.92 -25.88
CA ALA A 139 14.79 -12.14 -27.08
C ALA A 139 13.98 -12.90 -28.13
N LEU A 140 13.08 -12.18 -28.77
CA LEU A 140 12.20 -12.63 -29.84
C LEU A 140 12.45 -11.82 -31.09
N SER A 141 12.32 -12.42 -32.27
CA SER A 141 12.41 -11.73 -33.56
C SER A 141 11.28 -12.15 -34.49
N GLY A 142 11.02 -11.33 -35.50
CA GLY A 142 9.92 -11.57 -36.46
C GLY A 142 8.54 -11.30 -35.86
N CYS A 143 8.47 -10.56 -34.76
CA CYS A 143 7.21 -10.17 -34.14
C CYS A 143 6.45 -9.16 -35.03
N LYS A 144 5.16 -9.41 -35.23
CA LYS A 144 4.23 -8.43 -35.82
C LYS A 144 3.35 -7.87 -34.73
N ILE A 145 3.70 -6.68 -34.28
CA ILE A 145 2.96 -6.03 -33.20
C ILE A 145 1.61 -5.53 -33.73
N GLY A 146 0.55 -5.83 -33.02
CA GLY A 146 -0.81 -5.45 -33.40
C GLY A 146 -1.74 -5.40 -32.20
N GLU A 147 -3.04 -5.36 -32.48
CA GLU A 147 -4.05 -5.40 -31.43
C GLU A 147 -4.03 -6.75 -30.72
N SER A 148 -4.30 -6.73 -29.43
CA SER A 148 -4.47 -7.94 -28.61
C SER A 148 -5.77 -8.68 -28.97
N PRO A 149 -5.79 -10.02 -28.81
CA PRO A 149 -7.01 -10.78 -28.99
C PRO A 149 -8.08 -10.38 -27.95
N GLU A 150 -9.34 -10.56 -28.31
CA GLU A 150 -10.48 -10.05 -27.55
C GLU A 150 -10.49 -10.54 -26.08
N TRP A 151 -10.17 -11.82 -25.85
CA TRP A 151 -10.10 -12.36 -24.49
C TRP A 151 -9.11 -11.61 -23.59
N LEU A 152 -7.98 -11.13 -24.15
CA LEU A 152 -6.96 -10.40 -23.40
C LEU A 152 -7.41 -8.95 -23.14
N LYS A 153 -7.99 -8.30 -24.17
CA LYS A 153 -8.57 -6.95 -24.02
C LYS A 153 -9.66 -6.93 -22.94
N GLN A 154 -10.59 -7.88 -22.95
CA GLN A 154 -11.67 -7.98 -21.96
C GLN A 154 -11.11 -8.12 -20.54
N ARG A 155 -10.13 -9.01 -20.32
CA ARG A 155 -9.53 -9.22 -19.00
C ARG A 155 -8.81 -7.98 -18.47
N LEU A 156 -8.06 -7.29 -19.34
CA LEU A 156 -7.37 -6.06 -18.95
C LEU A 156 -8.36 -4.92 -18.68
N THR A 157 -9.37 -4.77 -19.52
CA THR A 157 -10.41 -3.76 -19.33
C THR A 157 -11.21 -4.00 -18.03
N ALA A 158 -11.51 -5.26 -17.69
CA ALA A 158 -12.21 -5.61 -16.46
C ALA A 158 -11.47 -5.15 -15.20
N ILE A 159 -10.15 -5.11 -15.22
CA ILE A 159 -9.32 -4.61 -14.10
C ILE A 159 -8.95 -3.12 -14.25
N GLY A 160 -9.59 -2.40 -15.17
CA GLY A 160 -9.38 -0.97 -15.37
C GLY A 160 -8.17 -0.58 -16.21
N LEU A 161 -7.47 -1.53 -16.84
CA LEU A 161 -6.35 -1.25 -17.73
C LEU A 161 -6.85 -1.03 -19.17
N ARG A 162 -6.25 -0.05 -19.83
CA ARG A 162 -6.49 0.19 -21.26
C ARG A 162 -5.57 -0.71 -22.09
N PRO A 163 -6.09 -1.59 -22.96
CA PRO A 163 -5.30 -2.34 -23.91
C PRO A 163 -4.54 -1.41 -24.86
N LEU A 164 -3.28 -1.75 -25.18
CA LEU A 164 -2.39 -0.98 -26.05
C LEU A 164 -1.98 -1.78 -27.28
N ASN A 165 -1.21 -2.84 -27.09
CA ASN A 165 -0.77 -3.75 -28.13
C ASN A 165 -0.43 -5.13 -27.56
N SER A 166 -0.31 -6.12 -28.44
CA SER A 166 -0.13 -7.53 -28.07
C SER A 166 1.06 -7.81 -27.15
N VAL A 167 2.13 -7.00 -27.19
CA VAL A 167 3.32 -7.21 -26.34
C VAL A 167 3.14 -6.59 -24.97
N VAL A 168 2.76 -5.32 -24.92
CA VAL A 168 2.54 -4.60 -23.65
C VAL A 168 1.40 -5.21 -22.85
N ASP A 169 0.33 -5.61 -23.53
CA ASP A 169 -0.83 -6.22 -22.91
C ASP A 169 -0.50 -7.58 -22.29
N VAL A 170 0.37 -8.38 -22.93
CA VAL A 170 0.88 -9.63 -22.34
C VAL A 170 1.71 -9.35 -21.09
N THR A 171 2.60 -8.35 -21.10
CA THR A 171 3.38 -8.02 -19.90
C THR A 171 2.47 -7.59 -18.74
N ASN A 172 1.45 -6.79 -19.00
CA ASN A 172 0.44 -6.41 -18.03
C ASN A 172 -0.36 -7.63 -17.54
N TYR A 173 -0.80 -8.50 -18.46
CA TYR A 173 -1.51 -9.71 -18.10
C TYR A 173 -0.71 -10.61 -17.17
N VAL A 174 0.58 -10.86 -17.46
CA VAL A 174 1.44 -11.70 -16.62
C VAL A 174 1.69 -11.06 -15.25
N LEU A 175 1.88 -9.74 -15.21
CA LEU A 175 2.01 -8.99 -13.97
C LEU A 175 0.79 -9.18 -13.08
N TRP A 176 -0.42 -8.99 -13.60
CA TRP A 176 -1.64 -9.13 -12.83
C TRP A 176 -2.03 -10.58 -12.54
N ALA A 177 -1.71 -11.50 -13.45
CA ALA A 177 -1.99 -12.91 -13.25
C ALA A 177 -1.09 -13.55 -12.17
N TYR A 178 0.21 -13.22 -12.16
CA TYR A 178 1.21 -13.93 -11.35
C TYR A 178 2.02 -13.04 -10.40
N GLY A 179 1.86 -11.72 -10.45
CA GLY A 179 2.54 -10.80 -9.54
C GLY A 179 3.98 -10.45 -9.92
N GLN A 180 4.47 -10.90 -11.08
CA GLN A 180 5.81 -10.58 -11.57
C GLN A 180 5.76 -9.46 -12.60
N PRO A 181 6.29 -8.26 -12.29
CA PRO A 181 6.42 -7.21 -13.29
C PRO A 181 7.42 -7.61 -14.37
N LEU A 182 7.05 -7.32 -15.61
CA LEU A 182 7.87 -7.52 -16.80
C LEU A 182 8.05 -6.19 -17.51
N HIS A 183 9.18 -6.04 -18.20
CA HIS A 183 9.39 -4.95 -19.13
C HIS A 183 9.76 -5.48 -20.52
N CYS A 184 9.42 -4.72 -21.56
CA CYS A 184 9.75 -5.07 -22.92
C CYS A 184 10.45 -3.90 -23.61
N PHE A 185 11.59 -4.20 -24.23
CA PHE A 185 12.37 -3.27 -25.03
C PHE A 185 12.22 -3.59 -26.52
N ASP A 186 12.27 -2.55 -27.34
CA ASP A 186 12.52 -2.69 -28.76
C ASP A 186 14.00 -3.06 -28.97
N GLY A 187 14.27 -4.30 -29.39
CA GLY A 187 15.63 -4.82 -29.54
C GLY A 187 16.48 -4.01 -30.52
N ALA A 188 15.87 -3.48 -31.59
CA ALA A 188 16.56 -2.66 -32.58
C ALA A 188 17.00 -1.29 -32.05
N ARG A 189 16.37 -0.82 -30.96
CA ARG A 189 16.68 0.46 -30.30
C ARG A 189 17.73 0.34 -29.20
N LEU A 190 18.07 -0.88 -28.77
CA LEU A 190 19.12 -1.11 -27.77
C LEU A 190 20.51 -0.92 -28.37
N ARG A 191 21.19 0.17 -28.02
CA ARG A 191 22.52 0.50 -28.52
C ARG A 191 23.57 -0.44 -27.96
N GLY A 192 24.43 -0.95 -28.85
CA GLY A 192 25.48 -1.90 -28.48
C GLY A 192 24.98 -3.30 -28.16
N ASN A 193 23.70 -3.61 -28.39
CA ASN A 193 23.09 -4.90 -28.06
C ASN A 193 23.47 -5.40 -26.66
N CYS A 194 23.37 -4.50 -25.66
CA CYS A 194 23.69 -4.79 -24.27
C CYS A 194 22.69 -4.14 -23.32
N LEU A 195 22.54 -4.75 -22.14
CA LEU A 195 21.79 -4.24 -21.01
C LEU A 195 22.66 -4.29 -19.76
N ARG A 196 22.84 -3.13 -19.11
CA ARG A 196 23.64 -2.99 -17.90
C ARG A 196 22.77 -2.45 -16.76
N VAL A 197 22.68 -3.18 -15.67
CA VAL A 197 21.97 -2.72 -14.47
C VAL A 197 22.97 -1.99 -13.58
N THR A 198 22.82 -0.66 -13.50
CA THR A 198 23.80 0.24 -12.85
C THR A 198 23.13 1.51 -12.31
N THR A 199 23.92 2.47 -11.85
CA THR A 199 23.49 3.83 -11.48
C THR A 199 24.20 4.86 -12.37
N MET A 200 23.63 6.06 -12.48
CA MET A 200 24.21 7.16 -13.27
C MET A 200 24.60 8.33 -12.37
N PRO A 201 25.48 9.26 -12.83
CA PRO A 201 25.79 10.48 -12.08
C PRO A 201 24.54 11.29 -11.75
N GLU A 202 24.57 11.98 -10.61
CA GLU A 202 23.50 12.88 -10.19
C GLU A 202 23.23 13.97 -11.24
N GLY A 203 21.94 14.24 -11.49
CA GLY A 203 21.50 15.25 -12.45
C GLY A 203 21.45 14.77 -13.90
N THR A 204 21.79 13.50 -14.20
CA THR A 204 21.64 12.94 -15.55
C THR A 204 20.17 13.07 -16.03
N PRO A 205 19.91 13.68 -17.19
CA PRO A 205 18.54 13.80 -17.70
C PRO A 205 18.01 12.46 -18.22
N PHE A 206 16.74 12.18 -17.95
CA PHE A 206 16.06 10.97 -18.40
C PHE A 206 14.60 11.26 -18.69
N VAL A 207 14.12 10.89 -19.87
CA VAL A 207 12.72 11.07 -20.29
C VAL A 207 11.99 9.75 -20.13
N ILE A 208 10.97 9.72 -19.26
CA ILE A 208 10.14 8.55 -18.99
C ILE A 208 9.01 8.41 -20.03
N LEU A 209 8.32 7.26 -20.03
CA LEU A 209 7.29 6.90 -21.02
C LEU A 209 6.17 7.92 -21.19
N ASP A 210 5.83 8.71 -20.17
CA ASP A 210 4.81 9.76 -20.23
C ASP A 210 5.33 11.08 -20.86
N GLY A 211 6.59 11.11 -21.30
CA GLY A 211 7.24 12.28 -21.87
C GLY A 211 7.81 13.27 -20.86
N THR A 212 7.69 12.98 -19.56
CA THR A 212 8.23 13.84 -18.50
C THR A 212 9.75 13.66 -18.39
N GLU A 213 10.50 14.76 -18.37
CA GLU A 213 11.93 14.75 -18.09
C GLU A 213 12.17 14.70 -16.56
N LYS A 214 12.99 13.75 -16.12
CA LYS A 214 13.46 13.60 -14.75
C LYS A 214 14.96 13.82 -14.67
N LYS A 215 15.44 14.32 -13.54
CA LYS A 215 16.86 14.38 -13.21
C LYS A 215 17.18 13.23 -12.26
N LEU A 216 18.02 12.31 -12.69
CA LEU A 216 18.39 11.12 -11.94
C LEU A 216 19.26 11.47 -10.73
N ASP A 217 19.12 10.68 -9.67
CA ASP A 217 19.98 10.67 -8.51
C ASP A 217 21.01 9.54 -8.64
N SER A 218 22.19 9.71 -8.09
CA SER A 218 23.27 8.71 -8.11
C SER A 218 22.92 7.38 -7.42
N LYS A 219 21.79 7.34 -6.70
CA LYS A 219 21.24 6.16 -6.01
C LYS A 219 20.01 5.58 -6.75
N ASP A 220 19.67 6.08 -7.93
CA ASP A 220 18.62 5.47 -8.74
C ASP A 220 19.19 4.28 -9.49
N LEU A 221 18.50 3.13 -9.36
CA LEU A 221 18.85 1.95 -10.13
C LEU A 221 18.27 2.07 -11.54
N LEU A 222 19.12 1.85 -12.51
CA LEU A 222 18.79 2.05 -13.92
C LEU A 222 19.17 0.81 -14.73
N ILE A 223 18.46 0.61 -15.80
CA ILE A 223 18.85 -0.28 -16.89
C ILE A 223 19.36 0.62 -18.00
N CYS A 224 20.61 0.39 -18.42
CA CYS A 224 21.30 1.18 -19.41
C CYS A 224 21.70 0.30 -20.60
N ASP A 225 21.71 0.88 -21.78
CA ASP A 225 22.41 0.32 -22.95
C ASP A 225 23.85 0.88 -23.07
N ALA A 226 24.47 0.81 -24.23
CA ALA A 226 25.83 1.34 -24.43
C ALA A 226 25.90 2.88 -24.38
N GLU A 227 24.82 3.59 -24.66
CA GLU A 227 24.78 5.05 -24.75
C GLU A 227 24.23 5.72 -23.48
N GLY A 228 23.37 5.03 -22.71
CA GLY A 228 22.79 5.64 -21.52
C GLY A 228 21.60 4.88 -20.92
N PRO A 229 20.83 5.55 -20.04
CA PRO A 229 19.70 4.94 -19.38
C PRO A 229 18.52 4.73 -20.32
N VAL A 230 17.96 3.51 -20.33
CA VAL A 230 16.79 3.12 -21.12
C VAL A 230 15.56 2.80 -20.27
N CYS A 231 15.77 2.52 -18.96
CA CYS A 231 14.68 2.25 -18.04
C CYS A 231 15.10 2.58 -16.60
N MET A 232 14.18 3.11 -15.82
CA MET A 232 14.30 3.26 -14.37
C MET A 232 13.85 1.93 -13.75
N ALA A 233 14.80 1.14 -13.27
CA ALA A 233 14.62 -0.27 -12.90
C ALA A 233 13.47 -0.48 -11.91
N GLY A 234 12.48 -1.27 -12.29
CA GLY A 234 11.31 -1.59 -11.48
C GLY A 234 10.33 -0.42 -11.27
N VAL A 235 10.58 0.76 -11.84
CA VAL A 235 9.75 1.96 -11.65
C VAL A 235 9.05 2.38 -12.94
N MET A 236 9.81 2.76 -13.99
CA MET A 236 9.23 3.28 -15.22
C MET A 236 10.19 3.13 -16.40
N GLY A 237 9.67 2.71 -17.55
CA GLY A 237 10.43 2.65 -18.80
C GLY A 237 10.79 4.03 -19.36
N GLY A 238 11.82 4.07 -20.21
CA GLY A 238 12.18 5.26 -20.97
C GLY A 238 11.38 5.40 -22.25
N LEU A 239 11.18 6.64 -22.69
CA LEU A 239 10.37 6.97 -23.89
C LEU A 239 10.91 6.33 -25.17
N ASN A 240 12.25 6.24 -25.30
CA ASN A 240 12.88 5.88 -26.56
C ASN A 240 13.15 4.37 -26.74
N SER A 241 12.99 3.57 -25.68
CA SER A 241 13.29 2.14 -25.67
C SER A 241 12.06 1.24 -25.75
N GLY A 242 10.87 1.83 -25.67
CA GLY A 242 9.60 1.11 -25.66
C GLY A 242 9.24 0.48 -27.00
N VAL A 243 8.42 -0.56 -26.95
CA VAL A 243 7.85 -1.27 -28.11
C VAL A 243 6.81 -0.39 -28.81
N THR A 244 6.87 -0.37 -30.15
CA THR A 244 5.92 0.34 -31.03
C THR A 244 5.33 -0.65 -32.05
N GLU A 245 4.38 -0.22 -32.87
CA GLU A 245 3.80 -1.05 -33.94
C GLU A 245 4.83 -1.46 -35.02
N GLU A 246 5.93 -0.72 -35.13
CA GLU A 246 7.01 -0.99 -36.08
C GLU A 246 8.06 -1.97 -35.53
N THR A 247 7.98 -2.29 -34.24
CA THR A 247 8.95 -3.19 -33.57
C THR A 247 8.82 -4.60 -34.10
N THR A 248 9.94 -5.19 -34.52
CA THR A 248 10.04 -6.58 -34.97
C THR A 248 10.90 -7.45 -34.08
N GLU A 249 11.73 -6.83 -33.23
CA GLU A 249 12.59 -7.49 -32.27
C GLU A 249 12.20 -7.07 -30.85
N VAL A 250 11.83 -8.00 -30.01
CA VAL A 250 11.37 -7.76 -28.63
C VAL A 250 12.34 -8.40 -27.66
N VAL A 251 12.86 -7.61 -26.73
CA VAL A 251 13.64 -8.11 -25.60
C VAL A 251 12.77 -7.99 -24.35
N LEU A 252 12.42 -9.14 -23.77
CA LEU A 252 11.69 -9.20 -22.50
C LEU A 252 12.66 -9.24 -21.33
N GLU A 253 12.29 -8.51 -20.30
CA GLU A 253 12.96 -8.46 -19.00
C GLU A 253 12.04 -9.01 -17.91
N SER A 254 12.62 -9.83 -17.02
CA SER A 254 12.02 -10.23 -15.76
C SER A 254 13.11 -10.25 -14.69
N ALA A 255 12.99 -9.35 -13.72
CA ALA A 255 14.02 -9.14 -12.71
C ALA A 255 13.49 -9.28 -11.28
N TYR A 256 14.42 -9.47 -10.34
CA TYR A 256 14.21 -9.29 -8.91
C TYR A 256 15.04 -8.10 -8.46
N PHE A 257 14.39 -6.98 -8.15
CA PHE A 257 15.03 -5.78 -7.61
C PHE A 257 14.80 -5.69 -6.11
N ASP A 258 15.79 -5.15 -5.39
CA ASP A 258 15.65 -4.89 -3.96
C ASP A 258 14.52 -3.89 -3.69
N PRO A 259 13.56 -4.24 -2.81
CA PRO A 259 12.38 -3.42 -2.51
C PRO A 259 12.72 -2.00 -2.04
N THR A 260 13.83 -1.86 -1.29
CA THR A 260 14.23 -0.57 -0.72
C THR A 260 14.76 0.39 -1.79
N TRP A 261 15.51 -0.14 -2.77
CA TRP A 261 16.00 0.65 -3.89
C TRP A 261 14.84 1.17 -4.75
N VAL A 262 13.93 0.27 -5.14
CA VAL A 262 12.76 0.66 -5.96
C VAL A 262 11.90 1.68 -5.22
N ARG A 263 11.59 1.45 -3.95
CA ARG A 263 10.78 2.38 -3.14
C ARG A 263 11.41 3.76 -3.03
N LYS A 264 12.73 3.84 -2.80
CA LYS A 264 13.44 5.12 -2.69
C LYS A 264 13.44 5.88 -4.01
N THR A 265 13.67 5.20 -5.13
CA THR A 265 13.63 5.80 -6.47
C THR A 265 12.21 6.28 -6.81
N ALA A 266 11.20 5.43 -6.65
CA ALA A 266 9.81 5.78 -6.91
C ALA A 266 9.35 7.03 -6.13
N ARG A 267 9.66 7.07 -4.82
CA ARG A 267 9.32 8.23 -3.97
C ARG A 267 10.08 9.49 -4.33
N ARG A 268 11.37 9.40 -4.67
CA ARG A 268 12.21 10.55 -5.06
C ARG A 268 11.63 11.25 -6.28
N HIS A 269 11.18 10.47 -7.25
CA HIS A 269 10.63 11.00 -8.50
C HIS A 269 9.12 11.23 -8.48
N GLY A 270 8.43 10.84 -7.39
CA GLY A 270 6.98 10.95 -7.26
C GLY A 270 6.23 10.06 -8.25
N ILE A 271 6.80 8.89 -8.60
CA ILE A 271 6.23 7.93 -9.54
C ILE A 271 5.62 6.76 -8.76
N SER A 272 4.36 6.43 -9.09
CA SER A 272 3.69 5.22 -8.61
C SER A 272 3.20 4.44 -9.82
N SER A 273 3.76 3.26 -10.04
CA SER A 273 3.37 2.35 -11.12
C SER A 273 2.99 0.98 -10.53
N ASP A 274 2.24 0.17 -11.30
CA ASP A 274 1.92 -1.21 -10.92
C ASP A 274 3.16 -2.06 -10.65
N SER A 275 4.25 -1.78 -11.35
CA SER A 275 5.55 -2.43 -11.14
C SER A 275 6.19 -1.99 -9.83
N SER A 276 6.32 -0.67 -9.59
CA SER A 276 6.92 -0.15 -8.37
C SER A 276 6.14 -0.56 -7.12
N PHE A 277 4.80 -0.59 -7.22
CA PHE A 277 3.91 -1.06 -6.15
C PHE A 277 4.22 -2.49 -5.70
N ARG A 278 4.53 -3.39 -6.64
CA ARG A 278 4.87 -4.79 -6.35
C ARG A 278 6.31 -4.95 -5.89
N PHE A 279 7.26 -4.36 -6.61
CA PHE A 279 8.67 -4.44 -6.23
C PHE A 279 8.95 -3.88 -4.85
N GLU A 280 8.37 -2.72 -4.48
CA GLU A 280 8.60 -2.09 -3.17
C GLU A 280 8.07 -2.90 -1.97
N ARG A 281 7.14 -3.85 -2.22
CA ARG A 281 6.60 -4.76 -1.22
C ARG A 281 7.35 -6.09 -1.16
N GLY A 282 8.14 -6.38 -2.19
CA GLY A 282 8.82 -7.66 -2.39
C GLY A 282 8.01 -8.58 -3.29
N ILE A 283 8.68 -9.14 -4.29
CA ILE A 283 8.12 -10.15 -5.20
C ILE A 283 8.81 -11.49 -4.96
N ASP A 284 8.33 -12.54 -5.63
CA ASP A 284 8.97 -13.86 -5.58
C ASP A 284 10.42 -13.77 -6.13
N PRO A 285 11.45 -14.05 -5.34
CA PRO A 285 12.85 -13.98 -5.79
C PRO A 285 13.22 -15.06 -6.82
N VAL A 286 12.39 -16.09 -7.02
CA VAL A 286 12.66 -17.19 -7.96
C VAL A 286 11.64 -17.30 -9.09
N GLY A 287 10.60 -16.46 -9.12
CA GLY A 287 9.51 -16.51 -10.09
C GLY A 287 9.81 -15.98 -11.49
N GLN A 288 10.97 -15.33 -11.71
CA GLN A 288 11.29 -14.57 -12.93
C GLN A 288 11.23 -15.39 -14.21
N ILE A 289 11.84 -16.58 -14.22
CA ILE A 289 11.90 -17.44 -15.40
C ILE A 289 10.50 -17.97 -15.77
N TYR A 290 9.68 -18.29 -14.76
CA TYR A 290 8.30 -18.71 -15.01
C TYR A 290 7.50 -17.62 -15.75
N ALA A 291 7.53 -16.41 -15.23
CA ALA A 291 6.81 -15.28 -15.83
C ALA A 291 7.36 -14.92 -17.22
N LEU A 292 8.68 -14.94 -17.38
CA LEU A 292 9.36 -14.65 -18.64
C LEU A 292 8.93 -15.63 -19.74
N ASN A 293 8.97 -16.93 -19.44
CA ASN A 293 8.59 -17.97 -20.41
C ASN A 293 7.09 -17.92 -20.76
N ARG A 294 6.23 -17.64 -19.77
CA ARG A 294 4.79 -17.45 -20.02
C ARG A 294 4.52 -16.25 -20.94
N ALA A 295 5.18 -15.13 -20.69
CA ALA A 295 5.03 -13.94 -21.54
C ALA A 295 5.58 -14.19 -22.95
N ALA A 296 6.78 -14.77 -23.07
CA ALA A 296 7.39 -15.08 -24.37
C ALA A 296 6.51 -16.02 -25.21
N ALA A 297 5.95 -17.09 -24.61
CA ALA A 297 5.06 -18.01 -25.30
C ALA A 297 3.78 -17.30 -25.81
N LEU A 298 3.14 -16.48 -24.99
CA LEU A 298 1.96 -15.71 -25.39
C LEU A 298 2.28 -14.70 -26.51
N ILE A 299 3.42 -14.01 -26.43
CA ILE A 299 3.84 -13.06 -27.47
C ILE A 299 4.10 -13.81 -28.79
N MET A 300 4.80 -14.95 -28.76
CA MET A 300 5.02 -15.76 -29.97
C MET A 300 3.70 -16.20 -30.60
N GLU A 301 2.75 -16.66 -29.80
CA GLU A 301 1.42 -17.07 -30.25
C GLU A 301 0.67 -15.91 -30.94
N MET A 302 0.72 -14.71 -30.38
CA MET A 302 -0.04 -13.56 -30.87
C MET A 302 0.64 -12.84 -32.04
N THR A 303 1.97 -12.80 -32.06
CA THR A 303 2.73 -11.99 -33.02
C THR A 303 3.35 -12.82 -34.16
N GLY A 304 3.37 -14.14 -34.04
CA GLY A 304 4.07 -15.04 -34.97
C GLY A 304 5.60 -14.97 -34.85
N GLY A 305 6.12 -14.28 -33.84
CA GLY A 305 7.56 -14.20 -33.58
C GLY A 305 8.16 -15.54 -33.14
N HIS A 306 9.48 -15.61 -33.13
CA HIS A 306 10.23 -16.78 -32.70
C HIS A 306 11.41 -16.39 -31.79
N LEU A 307 11.89 -17.33 -31.00
CA LEU A 307 13.04 -17.13 -30.12
C LEU A 307 14.34 -16.95 -30.92
N VAL A 308 15.13 -15.95 -30.54
CA VAL A 308 16.48 -15.71 -31.06
C VAL A 308 17.55 -15.72 -29.96
N SER A 309 17.16 -15.91 -28.70
CA SER A 309 18.09 -16.18 -27.60
C SER A 309 17.50 -17.19 -26.60
N PRO A 310 18.35 -17.98 -25.92
CA PRO A 310 17.92 -18.68 -24.72
C PRO A 310 17.62 -17.65 -23.60
N VAL A 311 16.99 -18.10 -22.52
CA VAL A 311 16.91 -17.28 -21.31
C VAL A 311 18.32 -16.98 -20.82
N ARG A 312 18.65 -15.69 -20.74
CA ARG A 312 19.90 -15.21 -20.14
C ARG A 312 19.61 -14.80 -18.71
N GLU A 313 20.36 -15.34 -17.79
CA GLU A 313 20.22 -15.08 -16.37
C GLU A 313 21.55 -14.60 -15.79
N VAL A 314 21.50 -13.49 -15.05
CA VAL A 314 22.57 -13.02 -14.17
C VAL A 314 22.02 -13.02 -12.77
N SER A 315 22.64 -13.81 -11.88
CA SER A 315 22.23 -13.94 -10.48
C SER A 315 23.41 -13.67 -9.54
N ALA A 316 23.16 -12.87 -8.52
CA ALA A 316 24.14 -12.55 -7.47
C ALA A 316 24.00 -13.54 -6.30
N GLY A 317 24.56 -14.73 -6.47
CA GLY A 317 24.53 -15.77 -5.45
C GLY A 317 23.24 -16.61 -5.47
N THR A 318 23.00 -17.35 -4.37
CA THR A 318 21.85 -18.23 -4.24
C THR A 318 20.70 -17.48 -3.58
N LEU A 319 19.61 -17.29 -4.32
CA LEU A 319 18.37 -16.74 -3.77
C LEU A 319 17.60 -17.81 -2.98
N PRO A 320 16.91 -17.44 -1.89
CA PRO A 320 16.14 -18.41 -1.13
C PRO A 320 14.98 -18.94 -1.96
N ALA A 321 14.94 -20.24 -2.16
CA ALA A 321 13.81 -20.92 -2.81
C ALA A 321 12.66 -21.16 -1.81
N SER A 322 12.95 -21.20 -0.53
CA SER A 322 11.99 -21.32 0.56
C SER A 322 12.61 -20.90 1.89
N PHE A 323 11.74 -20.62 2.87
CA PHE A 323 12.12 -20.31 4.25
C PHE A 323 11.74 -21.46 5.17
N PRO A 324 12.68 -22.04 5.96
CA PRO A 324 12.36 -23.05 6.96
C PRO A 324 11.71 -22.41 8.17
N VAL A 325 10.59 -22.97 8.64
CA VAL A 325 9.90 -22.54 9.87
C VAL A 325 9.52 -23.76 10.69
N ASP A 326 9.94 -23.77 11.95
CA ASP A 326 9.56 -24.81 12.91
C ASP A 326 8.40 -24.29 13.79
N LEU A 327 7.22 -24.89 13.65
CA LEU A 327 6.01 -24.51 14.38
C LEU A 327 5.70 -25.54 15.47
N SER A 328 5.79 -25.13 16.74
CA SER A 328 5.28 -25.90 17.87
C SER A 328 3.75 -25.73 17.98
N TYR A 329 3.05 -26.83 18.23
CA TYR A 329 1.60 -26.79 18.42
C TYR A 329 1.20 -26.09 19.72
N ASP A 330 1.96 -26.28 20.79
CA ASP A 330 1.68 -25.60 22.06
C ASP A 330 1.84 -24.09 21.93
N TYR A 331 2.89 -23.64 21.23
CA TYR A 331 3.07 -22.22 20.91
C TYR A 331 1.90 -21.66 20.08
N ALA A 332 1.44 -22.41 19.08
CA ALA A 332 0.31 -21.99 18.25
C ALA A 332 -0.98 -21.89 19.08
N ASP A 333 -1.28 -22.91 19.91
CA ASP A 333 -2.46 -22.94 20.77
C ASP A 333 -2.44 -21.79 21.80
N GLU A 334 -1.27 -21.50 22.38
CA GLU A 334 -1.09 -20.41 23.35
C GLU A 334 -1.31 -19.04 22.68
N LEU A 335 -0.73 -18.84 21.49
CA LEU A 335 -0.85 -17.58 20.78
C LEU A 335 -2.27 -17.34 20.24
N ILE A 336 -2.95 -18.39 19.77
CA ILE A 336 -4.35 -18.33 19.32
C ILE A 336 -5.32 -18.19 20.51
N GLY A 337 -4.95 -18.74 21.67
CA GLY A 337 -5.82 -18.84 22.83
C GLY A 337 -6.85 -19.96 22.74
N LYS A 338 -6.71 -20.87 21.78
CA LYS A 338 -7.60 -22.01 21.54
C LYS A 338 -6.82 -23.17 20.94
N LYS A 339 -7.14 -24.38 21.42
CA LYS A 339 -6.61 -25.63 20.83
C LYS A 339 -7.28 -25.90 19.49
N LEU A 340 -6.48 -25.94 18.41
CA LEU A 340 -6.96 -26.30 17.08
C LEU A 340 -6.67 -27.76 16.76
N ASP A 341 -7.49 -28.36 15.91
CA ASP A 341 -7.24 -29.68 15.35
C ASP A 341 -5.95 -29.68 14.50
N ARG A 342 -5.05 -30.61 14.77
CA ARG A 342 -3.72 -30.69 14.12
C ARG A 342 -3.83 -31.01 12.63
N GLY A 343 -4.80 -31.86 12.28
CA GLY A 343 -5.11 -32.18 10.88
C GLY A 343 -5.62 -30.95 10.11
N LEU A 344 -6.44 -30.12 10.77
CA LEU A 344 -6.92 -28.88 10.19
C LEU A 344 -5.78 -27.87 9.98
N MET A 345 -4.92 -27.68 11.00
CA MET A 345 -3.76 -26.79 10.88
C MET A 345 -2.88 -27.20 9.70
N ARG A 346 -2.60 -28.51 9.57
CA ARG A 346 -1.83 -29.06 8.45
C ARG A 346 -2.51 -28.80 7.11
N ARG A 347 -3.81 -29.07 6.99
CA ARG A 347 -4.57 -28.79 5.74
C ARG A 347 -4.52 -27.33 5.34
N ILE A 348 -4.60 -26.42 6.31
CA ILE A 348 -4.53 -24.97 6.03
C ILE A 348 -3.15 -24.58 5.47
N VAL A 349 -2.05 -24.99 6.13
CA VAL A 349 -0.72 -24.61 5.65
C VAL A 349 -0.39 -25.25 4.30
N GLU A 350 -0.80 -26.50 4.07
CA GLU A 350 -0.62 -27.17 2.77
C GLU A 350 -1.46 -26.49 1.66
N ALA A 351 -2.68 -26.03 1.97
CA ALA A 351 -3.52 -25.28 1.03
C ALA A 351 -2.95 -23.90 0.69
N LEU A 352 -2.15 -23.32 1.59
CA LEU A 352 -1.38 -22.08 1.35
C LEU A 352 -0.02 -22.38 0.64
N GLU A 353 0.14 -23.57 0.09
CA GLU A 353 1.35 -24.04 -0.59
C GLU A 353 2.61 -24.12 0.30
N MET A 354 2.47 -24.08 1.63
CA MET A 354 3.56 -24.37 2.55
C MET A 354 3.77 -25.88 2.62
N LYS A 355 4.98 -26.35 2.32
CA LYS A 355 5.29 -27.77 2.34
C LYS A 355 5.59 -28.24 3.75
N VAL A 356 4.85 -29.22 4.26
CA VAL A 356 5.16 -29.90 5.51
C VAL A 356 6.30 -30.90 5.24
N VAL A 357 7.48 -30.61 5.77
CA VAL A 357 8.69 -31.44 5.62
C VAL A 357 8.67 -32.59 6.62
N GLU A 358 8.30 -32.29 7.85
CA GLU A 358 8.19 -33.24 8.97
C GLU A 358 7.05 -32.80 9.89
N ALA A 359 6.31 -33.75 10.44
CA ALA A 359 5.30 -33.47 11.47
C ALA A 359 5.30 -34.61 12.50
N ASN A 360 5.19 -34.25 13.78
CA ASN A 360 5.11 -35.19 14.91
C ASN A 360 4.04 -34.71 15.91
N GLU A 361 4.01 -35.24 17.13
CA GLU A 361 3.03 -34.86 18.17
C GLU A 361 3.30 -33.44 18.73
N GLU A 362 4.52 -32.92 18.63
CA GLU A 362 4.93 -31.64 19.21
C GLU A 362 4.76 -30.46 18.24
N GLY A 363 4.84 -30.73 16.90
CA GLY A 363 4.79 -29.65 15.93
C GLY A 363 5.01 -30.09 14.49
N MET A 364 5.24 -29.11 13.63
CA MET A 364 5.57 -29.34 12.22
C MET A 364 6.72 -28.45 11.75
N LYS A 365 7.59 -29.01 10.90
CA LYS A 365 8.61 -28.26 10.16
C LYS A 365 8.09 -27.94 8.78
N LEU A 366 8.10 -26.68 8.46
CA LEU A 366 7.57 -26.14 7.21
C LEU A 366 8.69 -25.63 6.30
N SER A 367 8.50 -25.80 5.00
CA SER A 367 9.23 -25.10 3.97
C SER A 367 8.26 -24.12 3.33
N VAL A 368 8.37 -22.86 3.71
CA VAL A 368 7.49 -21.76 3.27
C VAL A 368 8.01 -21.27 1.91
N PRO A 369 7.15 -21.13 0.89
CA PRO A 369 7.57 -20.66 -0.44
C PRO A 369 8.20 -19.27 -0.41
N SER A 370 9.15 -19.01 -1.29
CA SER A 370 9.93 -17.77 -1.36
C SER A 370 9.09 -16.52 -1.64
N TYR A 371 7.94 -16.64 -2.31
CA TYR A 371 7.02 -15.53 -2.55
C TYR A 371 6.30 -15.06 -1.28
N ARG A 372 6.32 -15.84 -0.17
CA ARG A 372 5.85 -15.42 1.14
C ARG A 372 6.99 -14.78 1.92
N VAL A 373 7.39 -13.59 1.44
CA VAL A 373 8.50 -12.81 2.03
C VAL A 373 8.22 -12.38 3.48
N ASP A 374 6.95 -12.39 3.87
CA ASP A 374 6.43 -12.02 5.18
C ASP A 374 6.43 -13.17 6.20
N VAL A 375 6.47 -14.44 5.75
CA VAL A 375 6.32 -15.61 6.61
C VAL A 375 7.66 -16.28 6.85
N GLN A 376 8.37 -15.85 7.89
CA GLN A 376 9.71 -16.35 8.24
C GLN A 376 9.82 -16.83 9.69
N ARG A 377 8.78 -16.62 10.50
CA ARG A 377 8.74 -16.95 11.93
C ARG A 377 7.50 -17.79 12.27
N PRO A 378 7.51 -18.55 13.36
CA PRO A 378 6.34 -19.32 13.80
C PRO A 378 5.06 -18.49 13.97
N CYS A 379 5.17 -17.25 14.50
CA CYS A 379 4.01 -16.35 14.66
C CYS A 379 3.37 -15.97 13.32
N ASP A 380 4.17 -15.82 12.26
CA ASP A 380 3.67 -15.47 10.92
C ASP A 380 2.84 -16.64 10.34
N VAL A 381 3.27 -17.90 10.60
CA VAL A 381 2.49 -19.10 10.23
C VAL A 381 1.19 -19.18 11.04
N VAL A 382 1.24 -18.86 12.34
CA VAL A 382 0.05 -18.83 13.20
C VAL A 382 -0.95 -17.78 12.69
N GLU A 383 -0.49 -16.61 12.26
CA GLU A 383 -1.34 -15.58 11.66
C GLU A 383 -2.08 -16.13 10.42
N ASP A 384 -1.37 -16.81 9.52
CA ASP A 384 -1.97 -17.41 8.34
C ASP A 384 -2.99 -18.52 8.68
N ILE A 385 -2.66 -19.38 9.63
CA ILE A 385 -3.59 -20.40 10.11
C ILE A 385 -4.85 -19.73 10.65
N LEU A 386 -4.70 -18.71 11.49
CA LEU A 386 -5.81 -18.03 12.15
C LEU A 386 -6.66 -17.22 11.15
N ARG A 387 -6.03 -16.60 10.15
CA ARG A 387 -6.71 -15.88 9.07
C ARG A 387 -7.63 -16.80 8.26
N ILE A 388 -7.17 -18.00 7.93
CA ILE A 388 -7.96 -18.99 7.17
C ILE A 388 -8.96 -19.73 8.10
N TYR A 389 -8.57 -20.02 9.34
CA TYR A 389 -9.49 -20.58 10.35
C TYR A 389 -10.67 -19.62 10.61
N GLY A 390 -10.40 -18.33 10.68
CA GLY A 390 -11.33 -17.24 10.94
C GLY A 390 -11.25 -16.78 12.41
N TYR A 391 -10.86 -15.52 12.61
CA TYR A 391 -10.74 -14.87 13.93
C TYR A 391 -12.04 -14.96 14.74
N ASN A 392 -13.19 -14.86 14.08
CA ASN A 392 -14.50 -14.91 14.73
C ASN A 392 -14.87 -16.30 15.30
N HIS A 393 -14.10 -17.34 14.96
CA HIS A 393 -14.29 -18.70 15.50
C HIS A 393 -13.45 -18.96 16.76
N VAL A 394 -12.70 -17.95 17.23
CA VAL A 394 -12.01 -17.99 18.51
C VAL A 394 -12.91 -17.35 19.56
N GLU A 395 -13.30 -18.13 20.58
CA GLU A 395 -14.17 -17.65 21.63
C GLU A 395 -13.46 -16.61 22.50
N ILE A 396 -14.16 -15.52 22.82
CA ILE A 396 -13.68 -14.54 23.78
C ILE A 396 -13.85 -15.15 25.20
N PRO A 397 -12.78 -15.32 25.98
CA PRO A 397 -12.89 -15.88 27.31
C PRO A 397 -13.71 -14.95 28.22
N SER A 398 -14.54 -15.55 29.09
CA SER A 398 -15.35 -14.79 30.05
C SER A 398 -14.53 -14.20 31.21
N ALA A 399 -13.28 -14.61 31.36
CA ALA A 399 -12.35 -14.12 32.37
C ALA A 399 -10.94 -13.98 31.80
N VAL A 400 -10.24 -12.97 32.24
CA VAL A 400 -8.81 -12.77 31.94
C VAL A 400 -7.99 -13.18 33.14
N THR A 401 -7.04 -14.09 32.92
CA THR A 401 -6.06 -14.47 33.96
C THR A 401 -4.86 -13.52 33.81
N SER A 402 -4.57 -12.75 34.84
CA SER A 402 -3.43 -11.85 34.89
C SER A 402 -2.55 -12.14 36.10
N CYS A 403 -1.25 -12.08 35.91
CA CYS A 403 -0.31 -12.04 37.03
C CYS A 403 -0.28 -10.63 37.59
N LEU A 404 -0.67 -10.44 38.83
CA LEU A 404 -0.54 -9.18 39.54
C LEU A 404 0.94 -8.97 39.87
N THR A 405 1.55 -8.02 39.21
CA THR A 405 2.94 -7.62 39.44
C THR A 405 3.01 -6.60 40.58
N LEU A 406 4.20 -6.47 41.18
CA LEU A 406 4.47 -5.39 42.13
C LEU A 406 4.38 -4.03 41.40
N ALA A 407 3.89 -3.01 42.13
CA ALA A 407 3.81 -1.65 41.61
C ALA A 407 5.16 -1.14 41.11
N THR A 408 5.19 -0.65 39.86
CA THR A 408 6.36 -0.09 39.21
C THR A 408 6.50 1.42 39.48
N LYS A 409 7.59 2.03 39.00
CA LYS A 409 7.72 3.50 39.03
C LYS A 409 6.66 4.17 38.17
N GLU A 410 6.26 3.55 37.07
CA GLU A 410 5.23 4.08 36.17
C GLU A 410 3.84 4.03 36.85
N ASP A 411 3.52 2.96 37.58
CA ASP A 411 2.27 2.87 38.34
C ASP A 411 2.17 3.99 39.38
N ARG A 412 3.30 4.38 40.01
CA ARG A 412 3.33 5.51 40.95
C ARG A 412 3.07 6.83 40.24
N LYS A 413 3.64 7.06 39.05
CA LYS A 413 3.38 8.27 38.24
C LYS A 413 1.91 8.34 37.87
N HIS A 414 1.33 7.24 37.35
CA HIS A 414 -0.09 7.21 36.98
C HIS A 414 -0.99 7.46 38.20
N ARG A 415 -0.67 6.88 39.37
CA ARG A 415 -1.42 7.16 40.58
C ARG A 415 -1.36 8.63 40.97
N MET A 416 -0.20 9.27 40.88
CA MET A 416 -0.01 10.69 41.16
C MET A 416 -0.83 11.54 40.18
N GLU A 417 -0.73 11.28 38.89
CA GLU A 417 -1.51 11.98 37.87
C GLU A 417 -3.00 11.85 38.10
N ASN A 418 -3.50 10.65 38.43
CA ASN A 418 -4.91 10.42 38.72
C ASN A 418 -5.36 11.20 39.96
N LEU A 419 -4.59 11.20 41.03
CA LEU A 419 -4.92 11.97 42.25
C LEU A 419 -5.03 13.47 41.96
N LEU A 420 -4.07 14.02 41.21
CA LEU A 420 -4.09 15.43 40.82
C LEU A 420 -5.25 15.74 39.87
N SER A 421 -5.51 14.86 38.91
CA SER A 421 -6.62 15.02 37.97
C SER A 421 -7.98 14.96 38.68
N GLU A 422 -8.19 14.02 39.60
CA GLU A 422 -9.41 13.90 40.41
C GLU A 422 -9.66 15.16 41.25
N GLN A 423 -8.61 15.70 41.88
CA GLN A 423 -8.70 16.97 42.60
C GLN A 423 -9.11 18.11 41.69
N LEU A 424 -8.44 18.26 40.54
CA LEU A 424 -8.73 19.34 39.59
C LEU A 424 -10.14 19.22 39.04
N VAL A 425 -10.61 18.03 38.74
CA VAL A 425 -12.01 17.77 38.33
C VAL A 425 -12.96 18.13 39.46
N GLY A 426 -12.65 17.78 40.71
CA GLY A 426 -13.42 18.17 41.90
C GLY A 426 -13.49 19.69 42.10
N GLU A 427 -12.46 20.45 41.70
CA GLU A 427 -12.44 21.93 41.70
C GLU A 427 -13.12 22.55 40.45
N GLY A 428 -13.69 21.71 39.56
CA GLY A 428 -14.41 22.13 38.35
C GLY A 428 -13.53 22.40 37.14
N TYR A 429 -12.29 21.92 37.12
CA TYR A 429 -11.43 21.91 35.93
C TYR A 429 -11.87 20.82 34.98
N ARG A 430 -11.63 21.03 33.68
CA ARG A 430 -11.83 20.06 32.60
C ARG A 430 -10.51 19.72 32.02
N GLU A 431 -10.26 18.43 31.84
CA GLU A 431 -9.10 17.94 31.16
C GLU A 431 -9.17 18.26 29.68
N ILE A 432 -8.06 18.72 29.12
CA ILE A 432 -7.87 18.91 27.67
C ILE A 432 -6.67 18.11 27.20
N MET A 433 -6.68 17.74 25.95
CA MET A 433 -5.61 17.04 25.28
C MET A 433 -5.28 17.75 23.98
N ASN A 434 -4.08 18.36 23.92
CA ASN A 434 -3.60 19.05 22.73
C ASN A 434 -2.53 18.21 22.03
N ASN A 435 -2.34 18.49 20.72
CA ASN A 435 -1.32 17.84 19.94
C ASN A 435 0.09 18.15 20.52
N SER A 436 0.97 17.16 20.53
CA SER A 436 2.39 17.35 20.87
C SER A 436 3.16 18.11 19.80
N LEU A 437 2.61 18.21 18.58
CA LEU A 437 3.16 19.00 17.49
C LEU A 437 2.54 20.39 17.49
N THR A 438 3.36 21.41 17.20
CA THR A 438 2.97 22.83 17.25
C THR A 438 3.75 23.66 16.23
N ARG A 439 3.48 24.98 16.23
CA ARG A 439 4.09 25.95 15.33
C ARG A 439 5.45 26.41 15.85
N GLU A 440 6.46 26.37 15.02
CA GLU A 440 7.79 26.94 15.34
C GLU A 440 7.71 28.45 15.65
N ALA A 441 6.81 29.16 14.97
CA ALA A 441 6.62 30.61 15.16
C ALA A 441 6.29 31.03 16.60
N TYR A 442 5.76 30.14 17.42
CA TYR A 442 5.49 30.45 18.84
C TYR A 442 6.76 30.61 19.67
N TYR A 443 7.83 29.94 19.29
CA TYR A 443 9.10 29.89 20.04
C TYR A 443 10.12 30.90 19.54
N THR A 444 10.08 31.26 18.25
CA THR A 444 11.05 32.18 17.63
C THR A 444 11.27 33.49 18.41
N PRO A 445 10.23 34.16 18.95
CA PRO A 445 10.42 35.42 19.69
C PRO A 445 10.75 35.23 21.17
N LEU A 446 10.81 33.99 21.67
CA LEU A 446 10.91 33.72 23.10
C LEU A 446 12.34 33.43 23.54
N LYS A 447 12.72 34.01 24.70
CA LYS A 447 14.00 33.71 25.35
C LYS A 447 13.91 32.50 26.30
N THR A 448 12.74 32.25 26.87
CA THR A 448 12.52 31.19 27.88
C THR A 448 12.54 29.79 27.26
N TYR A 449 12.03 29.69 26.03
CA TYR A 449 12.02 28.44 25.27
C TYR A 449 12.88 28.64 24.02
N ALA A 450 14.14 28.25 24.11
CA ALA A 450 15.11 28.50 23.06
C ALA A 450 14.76 27.75 21.76
N ALA A 451 14.71 28.49 20.64
CA ALA A 451 14.36 27.92 19.33
C ALA A 451 15.39 26.86 18.84
N GLU A 452 16.64 26.96 19.33
CA GLU A 452 17.71 26.00 19.04
C GLU A 452 17.45 24.62 19.66
N ARG A 453 16.64 24.56 20.72
CA ARG A 453 16.27 23.31 21.40
C ARG A 453 15.02 22.67 20.83
N LEU A 454 14.41 23.22 19.78
CA LEU A 454 13.25 22.65 19.13
C LEU A 454 13.60 21.36 18.37
N ILE A 455 12.80 20.34 18.59
CA ILE A 455 12.82 19.12 17.78
C ILE A 455 11.93 19.37 16.55
N ARG A 456 12.57 19.43 15.37
CA ARG A 456 11.89 19.67 14.10
C ARG A 456 11.56 18.36 13.41
N LEU A 457 10.38 18.26 12.82
CA LEU A 457 10.01 17.12 11.98
C LEU A 457 10.66 17.24 10.60
N LEU A 458 11.12 16.13 10.06
CA LEU A 458 11.68 16.07 8.71
C LEU A 458 10.63 16.29 7.63
N ASN A 459 9.42 15.73 7.84
CA ASN A 459 8.32 15.77 6.88
C ASN A 459 7.02 16.18 7.60
N PRO A 460 6.84 17.43 8.00
CA PRO A 460 5.62 17.88 8.69
C PRO A 460 4.42 17.86 7.72
N LEU A 461 3.24 17.48 8.23
CA LEU A 461 1.99 17.54 7.48
C LEU A 461 1.59 18.98 7.11
N SER A 462 1.97 19.94 7.93
CA SER A 462 1.78 21.38 7.68
C SER A 462 2.80 22.18 8.48
N SER A 463 2.98 23.47 8.14
CA SER A 463 3.80 24.40 8.92
C SER A 463 3.30 24.60 10.36
N ASP A 464 2.02 24.33 10.60
CA ASP A 464 1.40 24.43 11.92
C ASP A 464 1.76 23.26 12.86
N LEU A 465 2.33 22.19 12.32
CA LEU A 465 2.72 20.96 13.02
C LEU A 465 4.20 20.63 12.77
N GLY A 466 5.04 21.65 12.65
CA GLY A 466 6.44 21.48 12.22
C GLY A 466 7.42 21.11 13.33
N VAL A 467 7.07 21.33 14.61
CA VAL A 467 7.96 21.10 15.75
C VAL A 467 7.26 20.45 16.93
N MET A 468 8.02 19.77 17.78
CA MET A 468 7.48 19.27 19.05
C MET A 468 7.43 20.37 20.10
N ARG A 469 6.38 20.34 20.93
CA ARG A 469 6.13 21.35 21.97
C ARG A 469 7.17 21.27 23.09
N GLN A 470 7.74 22.43 23.47
CA GLN A 470 8.59 22.58 24.67
C GLN A 470 7.76 22.93 25.93
N SER A 471 6.49 23.32 25.75
CA SER A 471 5.59 23.71 26.83
C SER A 471 4.15 23.40 26.44
N LEU A 472 3.30 23.12 27.42
CA LEU A 472 1.84 22.97 27.25
C LEU A 472 1.14 24.30 27.01
N LEU A 473 1.82 25.44 27.26
CA LEU A 473 1.23 26.80 27.27
C LEU A 473 0.45 27.12 26.00
N PHE A 474 1.07 26.91 24.84
CA PHE A 474 0.48 27.36 23.56
C PHE A 474 -0.74 26.55 23.16
N GLY A 475 -0.73 25.22 23.35
CA GLY A 475 -1.91 24.38 23.11
C GLY A 475 -3.12 24.77 23.97
N GLY A 476 -2.88 25.08 25.25
CA GLY A 476 -3.90 25.59 26.15
C GLY A 476 -4.44 26.93 25.72
N LEU A 477 -3.58 27.88 25.29
CA LEU A 477 -4.00 29.18 24.77
C LEU A 477 -4.80 29.06 23.47
N GLU A 478 -4.43 28.16 22.56
CA GLU A 478 -5.22 27.89 21.35
C GLU A 478 -6.60 27.32 21.69
N THR A 479 -6.66 26.42 22.68
CA THR A 479 -7.93 25.87 23.18
C THR A 479 -8.81 26.95 23.79
N ILE A 480 -8.24 27.88 24.57
CA ILE A 480 -8.95 29.04 25.14
C ILE A 480 -9.49 29.92 24.00
N ALA A 481 -8.64 30.30 23.05
CA ALA A 481 -9.05 31.16 21.94
C ALA A 481 -10.20 30.54 21.13
N ARG A 482 -10.14 29.23 20.86
CA ARG A 482 -11.20 28.47 20.18
C ARG A 482 -12.54 28.53 20.95
N ASN A 483 -12.50 28.38 22.28
CA ASN A 483 -13.70 28.40 23.11
C ASN A 483 -14.25 29.81 23.26
N MET A 484 -13.39 30.83 23.39
CA MET A 484 -13.82 32.25 23.41
C MET A 484 -14.55 32.63 22.13
N ASN A 485 -14.04 32.20 20.96
CA ASN A 485 -14.71 32.42 19.67
C ASN A 485 -16.08 31.73 19.56
N ARG A 486 -16.34 30.73 20.43
CA ARG A 486 -17.61 30.02 20.55
C ARG A 486 -18.47 30.53 21.71
N GLN A 487 -18.17 31.73 22.21
CA GLN A 487 -18.89 32.39 23.32
C GLN A 487 -18.85 31.61 24.65
N SER A 488 -17.80 30.84 24.88
CA SER A 488 -17.55 30.13 26.14
C SER A 488 -16.28 30.68 26.84
N PRO A 489 -16.32 31.86 27.49
CA PRO A 489 -15.13 32.52 28.03
C PRO A 489 -14.73 32.05 29.44
N ASN A 490 -15.63 31.38 30.18
CA ASN A 490 -15.40 30.97 31.56
C ASN A 490 -14.84 29.54 31.60
N LEU A 491 -13.52 29.43 31.59
CA LEU A 491 -12.86 28.14 31.46
C LEU A 491 -11.93 27.84 32.64
N ARG A 492 -11.98 26.63 33.10
CA ARG A 492 -11.01 25.99 34.01
C ARG A 492 -10.50 24.74 33.32
N LEU A 493 -9.26 24.80 32.84
CA LEU A 493 -8.69 23.72 32.01
C LEU A 493 -7.39 23.21 32.63
N PHE A 494 -7.14 21.92 32.46
CA PHE A 494 -5.84 21.33 32.75
C PHE A 494 -5.43 20.32 31.69
N GLU A 495 -4.14 20.10 31.56
CA GLU A 495 -3.56 19.09 30.68
C GLU A 495 -2.36 18.44 31.38
N CYS A 496 -2.35 17.10 31.47
CA CYS A 496 -1.18 16.31 31.79
C CYS A 496 -0.53 15.87 30.48
N GLY A 497 0.64 16.40 30.15
CA GLY A 497 1.23 16.16 28.84
C GLY A 497 2.77 16.16 28.86
N ASN A 498 3.36 15.50 27.86
CA ASN A 498 4.80 15.51 27.69
C ASN A 498 5.24 16.73 26.88
N CYS A 499 6.38 17.28 27.24
CA CYS A 499 7.09 18.36 26.55
C CYS A 499 8.47 17.88 26.15
N TYR A 500 8.99 18.36 25.04
CA TYR A 500 10.14 17.80 24.38
C TYR A 500 11.16 18.89 24.03
N CYS A 501 12.45 18.58 24.15
CA CYS A 501 13.52 19.44 23.66
C CYS A 501 14.73 18.60 23.25
N VAL A 502 15.55 19.17 22.37
CA VAL A 502 16.86 18.57 22.03
C VAL A 502 17.67 18.41 23.30
N SER A 503 18.16 17.21 23.54
CA SER A 503 18.92 16.90 24.74
C SER A 503 20.28 17.57 24.73
N SER A 504 20.77 17.94 25.91
CA SER A 504 22.17 18.32 26.13
C SER A 504 23.09 17.10 26.29
N ASN A 505 22.51 15.89 26.47
CA ASN A 505 23.26 14.65 26.53
C ASN A 505 23.47 14.09 25.11
N PRO A 506 24.70 13.92 24.61
CA PRO A 506 24.94 13.37 23.27
C PRO A 506 24.43 11.94 23.04
N GLU A 507 24.23 11.17 24.11
CA GLU A 507 23.75 9.79 24.05
C GLU A 507 22.21 9.73 23.88
N LEU A 508 21.51 10.83 24.14
CA LEU A 508 20.06 10.92 24.03
C LEU A 508 19.66 11.95 22.98
N PRO A 509 18.86 11.60 21.99
CA PRO A 509 18.45 12.55 20.94
C PRO A 509 17.51 13.64 21.46
N ALA A 510 16.77 13.36 22.52
CA ALA A 510 15.74 14.25 23.07
C ALA A 510 15.59 14.06 24.58
N ASP A 511 15.23 15.15 25.26
CA ASP A 511 14.72 15.14 26.63
C ASP A 511 13.21 15.20 26.59
N GLU A 512 12.55 14.30 27.33
CA GLU A 512 11.11 14.27 27.50
C GLU A 512 10.76 14.54 28.96
N THR A 513 9.89 15.53 29.20
CA THR A 513 9.45 15.90 30.54
C THR A 513 7.94 15.89 30.64
N ARG A 514 7.39 15.23 31.67
CA ARG A 514 5.98 15.25 31.99
C ARG A 514 5.65 16.52 32.74
N GLN A 515 4.61 17.26 32.28
CA GLN A 515 4.18 18.53 32.86
C GLN A 515 2.66 18.54 33.07
N ILE A 516 2.19 19.33 34.03
CA ILE A 516 0.80 19.71 34.19
C ILE A 516 0.66 21.18 33.82
N GLY A 517 -0.23 21.49 32.88
CA GLY A 517 -0.65 22.84 32.52
C GLY A 517 -2.00 23.16 33.14
N LEU A 518 -2.15 24.36 33.68
CA LEU A 518 -3.41 24.87 34.24
C LEU A 518 -3.76 26.20 33.60
N TRP A 519 -4.99 26.35 33.16
CA TRP A 519 -5.50 27.60 32.57
C TRP A 519 -6.83 27.96 33.20
N LEU A 520 -6.96 29.25 33.50
CA LEU A 520 -8.13 29.80 34.16
C LEU A 520 -8.52 31.11 33.49
N THR A 521 -9.76 31.23 32.98
CA THR A 521 -10.23 32.42 32.29
C THR A 521 -11.65 32.81 32.71
N GLY A 522 -12.00 34.10 32.51
CA GLY A 522 -13.33 34.60 32.70
C GLY A 522 -13.72 34.79 34.17
N LYS A 523 -14.87 34.28 34.56
CA LYS A 523 -15.46 34.48 35.89
C LYS A 523 -15.16 33.27 36.80
N LYS A 524 -14.80 33.56 38.03
CA LYS A 524 -14.73 32.58 39.13
C LYS A 524 -16.13 32.12 39.52
N VAL A 525 -17.05 33.10 39.66
CA VAL A 525 -18.45 32.88 39.96
C VAL A 525 -19.29 33.65 38.96
N THR A 526 -20.27 32.99 38.34
CA THR A 526 -21.26 33.64 37.48
C THR A 526 -22.34 34.25 38.34
N GLY A 527 -22.67 35.52 38.08
CA GLY A 527 -23.68 36.26 38.84
C GLY A 527 -25.03 35.55 38.87
N ALA A 528 -25.69 35.63 40.01
CA ALA A 528 -27.00 35.11 40.26
C ALA A 528 -27.81 36.13 41.08
N TRP A 529 -29.04 35.80 41.41
CA TRP A 529 -29.87 36.68 42.24
C TRP A 529 -29.27 36.96 43.62
N ALA A 530 -28.45 36.06 44.17
CA ALA A 530 -27.87 36.12 45.50
C ALA A 530 -26.47 36.79 45.55
N HIS A 531 -25.76 36.90 44.41
CA HIS A 531 -24.41 37.48 44.37
C HIS A 531 -24.07 38.00 42.96
N ALA A 532 -23.16 38.98 42.92
CA ALA A 532 -22.63 39.52 41.68
C ALA A 532 -21.61 38.59 41.00
N ASP A 533 -21.29 38.91 39.76
CA ASP A 533 -20.17 38.28 39.05
C ASP A 533 -18.84 38.51 39.80
N GLU A 534 -18.05 37.44 39.95
CA GLU A 534 -16.70 37.52 40.51
C GLU A 534 -15.69 37.09 39.42
N PRO A 535 -14.76 37.96 39.00
CA PRO A 535 -13.74 37.59 38.02
C PRO A 535 -12.75 36.61 38.62
N THR A 536 -12.17 35.75 37.77
CA THR A 536 -11.06 34.92 38.18
C THR A 536 -9.79 35.76 38.45
N SER A 537 -8.86 35.23 39.24
CA SER A 537 -7.65 35.93 39.63
C SER A 537 -6.46 35.01 39.76
N PHE A 538 -5.28 35.60 39.80
CA PHE A 538 -4.02 34.87 40.09
C PHE A 538 -4.11 34.09 41.42
N TYR A 539 -4.78 34.64 42.42
CA TYR A 539 -4.89 33.98 43.74
C TYR A 539 -5.72 32.69 43.68
N VAL A 540 -6.72 32.61 42.80
CA VAL A 540 -7.50 31.39 42.59
C VAL A 540 -6.60 30.32 41.99
N LEU A 541 -5.85 30.63 40.93
CA LEU A 541 -4.93 29.70 40.31
C LEU A 541 -3.82 29.25 41.28
N LYS A 542 -3.26 30.22 42.05
CA LYS A 542 -2.25 29.93 43.08
C LYS A 542 -2.77 28.95 44.12
N ALA A 543 -4.00 29.13 44.60
CA ALA A 543 -4.61 28.23 45.60
C ALA A 543 -4.70 26.78 45.05
N THR A 544 -5.17 26.62 43.82
CA THR A 544 -5.24 25.32 43.16
C THR A 544 -3.85 24.65 43.06
N VAL A 545 -2.83 25.41 42.65
CA VAL A 545 -1.45 24.90 42.56
C VAL A 545 -0.91 24.49 43.94
N MET A 546 -1.13 25.29 44.97
CA MET A 546 -0.65 24.98 46.32
C MET A 546 -1.33 23.75 46.90
N ASN A 547 -2.63 23.57 46.68
CA ASN A 547 -3.36 22.35 47.09
C ASN A 547 -2.80 21.11 46.37
N GLY A 548 -2.55 21.18 45.07
CA GLY A 548 -1.96 20.09 44.31
C GLY A 548 -0.53 19.73 44.76
N CYS A 549 0.29 20.74 45.11
CA CYS A 549 1.62 20.50 45.67
C CYS A 549 1.57 19.75 47.01
N THR A 550 0.60 20.07 47.88
CA THR A 550 0.43 19.39 49.17
C THR A 550 0.08 17.90 48.98
N ILE A 551 -0.89 17.60 48.10
CA ILE A 551 -1.24 16.20 47.79
C ILE A 551 -0.05 15.44 47.19
N GLY A 552 0.71 16.09 46.27
CA GLY A 552 1.89 15.48 45.66
C GLY A 552 2.98 15.15 46.67
N SER A 553 3.19 15.97 47.72
CA SER A 553 4.14 15.69 48.77
C SER A 553 3.70 14.51 49.66
N ASP A 554 2.42 14.44 49.99
CA ASP A 554 1.87 13.38 50.82
C ASP A 554 1.86 12.01 50.11
N ALA A 555 1.61 12.02 48.80
CA ALA A 555 1.67 10.80 47.97
C ALA A 555 3.11 10.28 47.76
N MET A 556 4.13 11.12 47.89
CA MET A 556 5.55 10.66 47.91
C MET A 556 5.97 10.04 49.24
N LEU A 557 5.28 10.36 50.34
CA LEU A 557 5.60 9.86 51.66
C LEU A 557 4.83 8.56 52.00
N ALA A 558 3.83 8.21 51.23
CA ALA A 558 3.06 6.97 51.34
C ALA A 558 3.48 5.94 50.28
#